data_fc70d140fef59351d032378d540c1442
#
_entry.id   fc70d140fef59351d032378d540c1442
#
_cell.length_a   1.000
_cell.length_b   1.000
_cell.length_c   1.000
_cell.angle_alpha   90.00
_cell.angle_beta   90.00
_cell.angle_gamma   90.00
#
_symmetry.space_group_name_H-M   'P 1'
#
loop_
_entity.id
_entity.type
_entity.pdbx_description
1 polymer ?
#
loop_
_entity_poly.entity_id
_entity_poly.type
_entity_poly.pdbx_seq_one_letter_code
_entity_poly.pdbx_strand_id
1 'polypeptide(L)'
;LSFDNQCVRASLAEGDLEMAESHWQAAIDAFQRVWTQDSDFFDETLERLRQCFQHLEKEEDFIQMLADYSAEKPSTTRILLLSETLKERYGDKEAADFIREYMKANPSVRGLNRIIDMSLASIAEGEAREHLDMLKQVSEKLLNDKSLYKCRRCGFETPLMQWRCPSCKRWGTIKPVVKEA
;
A
#
# COMPACT_ATOMS: atom_id res chain seq x y z
N LEU A 1 3.05 5.26 33.82
CA LEU A 1 3.64 4.58 32.68
C LEU A 1 3.80 5.63 31.57
N SER A 2 5.03 6.08 31.31
CA SER A 2 5.32 6.90 30.14
C SER A 2 5.20 5.99 28.90
N PHE A 3 4.11 6.13 28.15
CA PHE A 3 3.98 5.45 26.89
C PHE A 3 4.98 6.05 25.90
N ASP A 4 5.75 5.19 25.24
CA ASP A 4 6.60 5.57 24.13
C ASP A 4 5.70 5.96 22.94
N ASN A 5 5.50 7.26 22.76
CA ASN A 5 4.68 7.80 21.65
C ASN A 5 5.27 7.49 20.26
N GLN A 6 6.46 6.91 20.19
CA GLN A 6 7.13 6.51 18.95
C GLN A 6 6.96 5.03 18.63
N CYS A 7 6.13 4.30 19.37
CA CYS A 7 5.96 2.86 19.18
C CYS A 7 4.89 2.52 18.12
N VAL A 8 5.29 2.37 16.86
CA VAL A 8 4.42 1.92 15.75
C VAL A 8 3.60 0.69 16.11
N ARG A 9 4.24 -0.30 16.74
CA ARG A 9 3.56 -1.55 17.14
C ARG A 9 2.41 -1.31 18.10
N ALA A 10 2.56 -0.36 19.02
CA ALA A 10 1.49 -0.01 19.97
C ALA A 10 0.32 0.66 19.24
N SER A 11 0.59 1.58 18.30
CA SER A 11 -0.44 2.24 17.50
C SER A 11 -1.18 1.26 16.58
N LEU A 12 -0.48 0.29 15.98
CA LEU A 12 -1.13 -0.76 15.19
C LEU A 12 -2.04 -1.65 16.05
N ALA A 13 -1.56 -2.08 17.23
CA ALA A 13 -2.35 -2.90 18.14
C ALA A 13 -3.56 -2.15 18.72
N GLU A 14 -3.41 -0.86 19.04
CA GLU A 14 -4.49 0.00 19.47
C GLU A 14 -5.55 0.14 18.36
N GLY A 15 -5.13 0.43 17.13
CA GLY A 15 -6.05 0.51 16.00
C GLY A 15 -6.81 -0.79 15.74
N ASP A 16 -6.13 -1.94 15.85
CA ASP A 16 -6.78 -3.25 15.70
C ASP A 16 -7.82 -3.52 16.82
N LEU A 17 -7.55 -3.10 18.06
CA LEU A 17 -8.49 -3.20 19.18
C LEU A 17 -9.70 -2.29 18.99
N GLU A 18 -9.47 -1.03 18.62
CA GLU A 18 -10.55 -0.07 18.37
C GLU A 18 -11.46 -0.53 17.21
N MET A 19 -10.88 -1.12 16.15
CA MET A 19 -11.66 -1.74 15.08
C MET A 19 -12.53 -2.90 15.60
N ALA A 20 -11.98 -3.76 16.45
CA ALA A 20 -12.73 -4.90 17.01
C ALA A 20 -13.91 -4.44 17.88
N GLU A 21 -13.78 -3.28 18.52
CA GLU A 21 -14.84 -2.64 19.32
C GLU A 21 -15.77 -1.73 18.47
N SER A 22 -15.55 -1.67 17.15
CA SER A 22 -16.28 -0.80 16.22
C SER A 22 -16.13 0.69 16.48
N HIS A 23 -15.07 1.10 17.15
CA HIS A 23 -14.70 2.50 17.38
C HIS A 23 -13.89 3.04 16.18
N TRP A 24 -14.53 3.13 15.01
CA TRP A 24 -13.87 3.38 13.73
C TRP A 24 -13.03 4.66 13.69
N GLN A 25 -13.50 5.76 14.29
CA GLN A 25 -12.73 7.01 14.32
C GLN A 25 -11.48 6.89 15.20
N ALA A 26 -11.56 6.23 16.35
CA ALA A 26 -10.40 6.02 17.22
C ALA A 26 -9.37 5.09 16.55
N ALA A 27 -9.83 4.10 15.79
CA ALA A 27 -8.96 3.25 14.98
C ALA A 27 -8.22 4.06 13.90
N ILE A 28 -8.92 4.95 13.17
CA ILE A 28 -8.30 5.84 12.18
C ILE A 28 -7.20 6.68 12.83
N ASP A 29 -7.49 7.31 13.97
CA ASP A 29 -6.54 8.16 14.68
C ASP A 29 -5.30 7.37 15.13
N ALA A 30 -5.47 6.12 15.58
CA ALA A 30 -4.38 5.22 15.93
C ALA A 30 -3.50 4.84 14.72
N PHE A 31 -4.11 4.49 13.59
CA PHE A 31 -3.38 4.13 12.38
C PHE A 31 -2.69 5.33 11.73
N GLN A 32 -3.29 6.52 11.74
CA GLN A 32 -2.66 7.73 11.21
C GLN A 32 -1.43 8.17 12.02
N ARG A 33 -1.39 7.91 13.33
CA ARG A 33 -0.18 8.15 14.15
C ARG A 33 1.04 7.40 13.63
N VAL A 34 0.86 6.25 12.99
CA VAL A 34 1.96 5.47 12.38
C VAL A 34 2.75 6.30 11.37
N TRP A 35 2.11 7.21 10.63
CA TRP A 35 2.78 8.11 9.70
C TRP A 35 3.85 8.97 10.37
N THR A 36 3.50 9.57 11.51
CA THR A 36 4.42 10.44 12.25
C THR A 36 5.47 9.69 13.06
N GLN A 37 5.17 8.45 13.46
CA GLN A 37 6.09 7.59 14.21
C GLN A 37 7.14 6.95 13.29
N ASP A 38 6.70 6.37 12.18
CA ASP A 38 7.55 5.72 11.19
C ASP A 38 6.79 5.49 9.88
N SER A 39 6.89 6.42 8.96
CA SER A 39 6.17 6.39 7.69
C SER A 39 6.48 5.16 6.81
N ASP A 40 7.57 4.43 7.08
CA ASP A 40 7.88 3.18 6.37
C ASP A 40 6.86 2.07 6.65
N PHE A 41 6.17 2.14 7.81
CA PHE A 41 5.12 1.18 8.17
C PHE A 41 3.72 1.64 7.81
N PHE A 42 3.54 2.85 7.30
CA PHE A 42 2.20 3.39 7.06
C PHE A 42 1.41 2.56 6.05
N ASP A 43 2.07 2.04 5.02
CA ASP A 43 1.40 1.22 4.01
C ASP A 43 0.79 -0.07 4.59
N GLU A 44 1.25 -0.54 5.76
CA GLU A 44 0.66 -1.67 6.49
C GLU A 44 -0.70 -1.34 7.14
N THR A 45 -1.05 -0.05 7.26
CA THR A 45 -2.33 0.39 7.86
C THR A 45 -3.43 0.58 6.81
N LEU A 46 -3.10 0.65 5.53
CA LEU A 46 -3.97 1.16 4.47
C LEU A 46 -5.28 0.38 4.34
N GLU A 47 -5.23 -0.94 4.37
CA GLU A 47 -6.43 -1.76 4.24
C GLU A 47 -7.36 -1.61 5.47
N ARG A 48 -6.79 -1.48 6.66
CA ARG A 48 -7.53 -1.21 7.89
C ARG A 48 -8.17 0.18 7.87
N LEU A 49 -7.43 1.19 7.44
CA LEU A 49 -7.93 2.54 7.24
C LEU A 49 -9.09 2.55 6.25
N ARG A 50 -8.94 1.87 5.09
CA ARG A 50 -10.00 1.73 4.10
C ARG A 50 -11.29 1.19 4.73
N GLN A 51 -11.20 0.09 5.49
CA GLN A 51 -12.35 -0.51 6.18
C GLN A 51 -12.99 0.48 7.17
N CYS A 52 -12.20 1.19 7.98
CA CYS A 52 -12.72 2.17 8.92
C CYS A 52 -13.46 3.31 8.21
N PHE A 53 -12.90 3.86 7.15
CA PHE A 53 -13.54 4.94 6.38
C PHE A 53 -14.81 4.46 5.67
N GLN A 54 -14.85 3.23 5.16
CA GLN A 54 -16.05 2.61 4.58
C GLN A 54 -17.16 2.47 5.63
N HIS A 55 -16.86 2.00 6.84
CA HIS A 55 -17.85 1.93 7.92
C HIS A 55 -18.41 3.27 8.37
N LEU A 56 -17.64 4.34 8.19
CA LEU A 56 -18.07 5.71 8.49
C LEU A 56 -18.74 6.40 7.29
N GLU A 57 -18.83 5.75 6.12
CA GLU A 57 -19.33 6.34 4.86
C GLU A 57 -18.54 7.60 4.44
N LYS A 58 -17.20 7.59 4.68
CA LYS A 58 -16.29 8.72 4.46
C LYS A 58 -15.22 8.38 3.40
N GLU A 59 -15.61 7.77 2.28
CA GLU A 59 -14.68 7.36 1.22
C GLU A 59 -13.93 8.54 0.59
N GLU A 60 -14.58 9.71 0.52
CA GLU A 60 -13.93 10.93 0.00
C GLU A 60 -12.77 11.38 0.91
N ASP A 61 -12.95 11.30 2.24
CA ASP A 61 -11.90 11.64 3.20
C ASP A 61 -10.72 10.65 3.07
N PHE A 62 -11.02 9.37 2.78
CA PHE A 62 -9.99 8.36 2.52
C PHE A 62 -9.19 8.66 1.24
N ILE A 63 -9.87 9.01 0.15
CA ILE A 63 -9.24 9.41 -1.12
C ILE A 63 -8.33 10.61 -0.89
N GLN A 64 -8.82 11.64 -0.21
CA GLN A 64 -8.05 12.85 0.08
C GLN A 64 -6.82 12.52 0.95
N MET A 65 -6.99 11.72 1.98
CA MET A 65 -5.90 11.27 2.85
C MET A 65 -4.80 10.53 2.05
N LEU A 66 -5.18 9.59 1.18
CA LEU A 66 -4.22 8.87 0.33
C LEU A 66 -3.47 9.80 -0.61
N ALA A 67 -4.17 10.78 -1.19
CA ALA A 67 -3.58 11.77 -2.08
C ALA A 67 -2.54 12.64 -1.33
N ASP A 68 -2.88 13.15 -0.16
CA ASP A 68 -2.01 14.00 0.66
C ASP A 68 -0.73 13.27 1.09
N TYR A 69 -0.85 12.06 1.64
CA TYR A 69 0.30 11.25 2.04
C TYR A 69 1.15 10.79 0.85
N SER A 70 0.54 10.59 -0.33
CA SER A 70 1.27 10.24 -1.54
C SER A 70 2.01 11.43 -2.14
N ALA A 71 1.49 12.65 -1.97
CA ALA A 71 2.18 13.87 -2.37
C ALA A 71 3.39 14.16 -1.49
N GLU A 72 3.30 13.90 -0.18
CA GLU A 72 4.40 14.10 0.75
C GLU A 72 5.52 13.04 0.56
N LYS A 73 5.15 11.77 0.50
CA LYS A 73 6.08 10.65 0.29
C LYS A 73 5.48 9.65 -0.69
N PRO A 74 5.90 9.62 -1.96
CA PRO A 74 5.37 8.69 -2.95
C PRO A 74 5.51 7.23 -2.53
N SER A 75 4.45 6.43 -2.77
CA SER A 75 4.45 4.98 -2.59
C SER A 75 3.60 4.32 -3.66
N THR A 76 4.17 3.35 -4.36
CA THR A 76 3.43 2.58 -5.37
C THR A 76 2.20 1.88 -4.76
N THR A 77 2.30 1.38 -3.52
CA THR A 77 1.18 0.72 -2.83
C THR A 77 0.00 1.69 -2.63
N ARG A 78 0.27 2.91 -2.13
CA ARG A 78 -0.77 3.94 -1.93
C ARG A 78 -1.41 4.38 -3.24
N ILE A 79 -0.62 4.58 -4.27
CA ILE A 79 -1.11 4.98 -5.60
C ILE A 79 -1.98 3.89 -6.24
N LEU A 80 -1.60 2.62 -6.10
CA LEU A 80 -2.42 1.53 -6.60
C LEU A 80 -3.75 1.44 -5.84
N LEU A 81 -3.73 1.58 -4.52
CA LEU A 81 -4.94 1.59 -3.70
C LEU A 81 -5.82 2.80 -4.05
N LEU A 82 -5.22 3.99 -4.21
CA LEU A 82 -5.94 5.19 -4.63
C LEU A 82 -6.60 4.98 -6.02
N SER A 83 -5.88 4.40 -6.99
CA SER A 83 -6.44 4.07 -8.30
C SER A 83 -7.61 3.09 -8.19
N GLU A 84 -7.53 2.10 -7.28
CA GLU A 84 -8.62 1.16 -7.04
C GLU A 84 -9.84 1.82 -6.43
N THR A 85 -9.65 2.66 -5.41
CA THR A 85 -10.73 3.42 -4.77
C THR A 85 -11.40 4.40 -5.75
N LEU A 86 -10.61 5.07 -6.60
CA LEU A 86 -11.13 5.92 -7.67
C LEU A 86 -11.95 5.14 -8.68
N LYS A 87 -11.52 3.91 -9.05
CA LYS A 87 -12.29 3.03 -9.93
C LYS A 87 -13.65 2.67 -9.33
N GLU A 88 -13.68 2.30 -8.07
CA GLU A 88 -14.92 1.94 -7.36
C GLU A 88 -15.90 3.13 -7.29
N ARG A 89 -15.38 4.34 -7.10
CA ARG A 89 -16.18 5.54 -6.88
C ARG A 89 -16.59 6.26 -8.17
N TYR A 90 -15.66 6.42 -9.10
CA TYR A 90 -15.81 7.26 -10.30
C TYR A 90 -15.76 6.48 -11.61
N GLY A 91 -15.33 5.22 -11.56
CA GLY A 91 -15.27 4.33 -12.73
C GLY A 91 -13.88 4.13 -13.31
N ASP A 92 -13.81 3.28 -14.34
CA ASP A 92 -12.54 2.81 -14.93
C ASP A 92 -11.75 3.92 -15.61
N LYS A 93 -12.42 4.92 -16.20
CA LYS A 93 -11.77 5.97 -16.97
C LYS A 93 -10.94 6.89 -16.07
N GLU A 94 -11.52 7.37 -14.99
CA GLU A 94 -10.90 8.27 -14.02
C GLU A 94 -9.69 7.58 -13.35
N ALA A 95 -9.84 6.31 -12.98
CA ALA A 95 -8.76 5.51 -12.42
C ALA A 95 -7.62 5.29 -13.44
N ALA A 96 -7.95 5.03 -14.72
CA ALA A 96 -6.96 4.84 -15.78
C ALA A 96 -6.21 6.13 -16.09
N ASP A 97 -6.89 7.25 -16.14
CA ASP A 97 -6.26 8.55 -16.38
C ASP A 97 -5.34 8.94 -15.23
N PHE A 98 -5.77 8.73 -13.98
CA PHE A 98 -4.94 8.95 -12.78
C PHE A 98 -3.67 8.10 -12.78
N ILE A 99 -3.77 6.77 -12.93
CA ILE A 99 -2.60 5.89 -12.88
C ILE A 99 -1.64 6.15 -14.05
N ARG A 100 -2.16 6.46 -15.23
CA ARG A 100 -1.37 6.78 -16.41
C ARG A 100 -0.55 8.06 -16.22
N GLU A 101 -1.15 9.09 -15.63
CA GLU A 101 -0.45 10.35 -15.35
C GLU A 101 0.63 10.17 -14.28
N TYR A 102 0.31 9.46 -13.20
CA TYR A 102 1.27 9.15 -12.16
C TYR A 102 2.47 8.35 -12.70
N MET A 103 2.23 7.35 -13.55
CA MET A 103 3.28 6.47 -14.10
C MET A 103 4.23 7.18 -15.06
N LYS A 104 3.84 8.30 -15.67
CA LYS A 104 4.76 9.11 -16.49
C LYS A 104 5.90 9.70 -15.64
N ALA A 105 5.60 10.13 -14.43
CA ALA A 105 6.56 10.71 -13.51
C ALA A 105 7.27 9.66 -12.65
N ASN A 106 6.58 8.55 -12.31
CA ASN A 106 7.03 7.53 -11.36
C ASN A 106 6.84 6.12 -11.94
N PRO A 107 7.64 5.71 -12.92
CA PRO A 107 7.50 4.39 -13.55
C PRO A 107 7.76 3.26 -12.55
N SER A 108 6.92 2.24 -12.53
CA SER A 108 7.10 1.04 -11.70
C SER A 108 6.49 -0.18 -12.36
N VAL A 109 7.05 -1.37 -12.12
CA VAL A 109 6.54 -2.64 -12.67
C VAL A 109 5.14 -2.94 -12.14
N ARG A 110 4.85 -2.61 -10.88
CA ARG A 110 3.50 -2.76 -10.29
C ARG A 110 2.47 -1.85 -10.95
N GLY A 111 2.83 -0.58 -11.18
CA GLY A 111 1.98 0.36 -11.90
C GLY A 111 1.75 -0.06 -13.34
N LEU A 112 2.78 -0.59 -14.03
CA LEU A 112 2.65 -1.16 -15.36
C LEU A 112 1.65 -2.32 -15.36
N ASN A 113 1.75 -3.26 -14.42
CA ASN A 113 0.79 -4.36 -14.28
C ASN A 113 -0.63 -3.84 -14.12
N ARG A 114 -0.85 -2.79 -13.30
CA ARG A 114 -2.18 -2.20 -13.12
C ARG A 114 -2.73 -1.65 -14.43
N ILE A 115 -1.92 -0.96 -15.23
CA ILE A 115 -2.32 -0.45 -16.55
C ILE A 115 -2.67 -1.60 -17.49
N ILE A 116 -1.89 -2.68 -17.49
CA ILE A 116 -2.16 -3.89 -18.30
C ILE A 116 -3.50 -4.50 -17.89
N ASP A 117 -3.77 -4.69 -16.59
CA ASP A 117 -5.03 -5.23 -16.08
C ASP A 117 -6.25 -4.41 -16.53
N MET A 118 -6.14 -3.07 -16.43
CA MET A 118 -7.20 -2.17 -16.87
C MET A 118 -7.41 -2.24 -18.38
N SER A 119 -6.33 -2.37 -19.16
CA SER A 119 -6.40 -2.52 -20.61
C SER A 119 -7.03 -3.86 -21.01
N LEU A 120 -6.64 -4.96 -20.34
CA LEU A 120 -7.22 -6.29 -20.57
C LEU A 120 -8.71 -6.36 -20.28
N ALA A 121 -9.19 -5.59 -19.28
CA ALA A 121 -10.60 -5.52 -18.95
C ALA A 121 -11.46 -4.85 -20.05
N SER A 122 -10.86 -3.99 -20.87
CA SER A 122 -11.55 -3.22 -21.92
C SER A 122 -11.34 -3.70 -23.34
N ILE A 123 -10.34 -4.56 -23.59
CA ILE A 123 -9.98 -5.05 -24.92
C ILE A 123 -10.71 -6.37 -25.23
N ALA A 124 -11.32 -6.44 -26.43
CA ALA A 124 -11.90 -7.67 -26.95
C ALA A 124 -10.82 -8.73 -27.25
N GLU A 125 -11.23 -9.98 -27.42
CA GLU A 125 -10.33 -11.07 -27.81
C GLU A 125 -9.64 -10.78 -29.15
N GLY A 126 -8.34 -11.11 -29.24
CA GLY A 126 -7.53 -10.89 -30.42
C GLY A 126 -6.04 -10.79 -30.09
N GLU A 127 -5.20 -10.61 -31.11
CA GLU A 127 -3.74 -10.58 -31.02
C GLU A 127 -3.23 -9.53 -30.00
N ALA A 128 -3.86 -8.37 -29.92
CA ALA A 128 -3.50 -7.32 -28.95
C ALA A 128 -3.69 -7.78 -27.50
N ARG A 129 -4.74 -8.56 -27.22
CA ARG A 129 -4.99 -9.13 -25.90
C ARG A 129 -3.94 -10.17 -25.53
N GLU A 130 -3.59 -11.07 -26.48
CA GLU A 130 -2.54 -12.08 -26.26
C GLU A 130 -1.19 -11.45 -25.93
N HIS A 131 -0.83 -10.35 -26.61
CA HIS A 131 0.39 -9.61 -26.33
C HIS A 131 0.38 -8.99 -24.92
N LEU A 132 -0.75 -8.40 -24.48
CA LEU A 132 -0.88 -7.87 -23.14
C LEU A 132 -0.81 -8.95 -22.07
N ASP A 133 -1.44 -10.11 -22.29
CA ASP A 133 -1.36 -11.26 -21.37
C ASP A 133 0.08 -11.77 -21.25
N MET A 134 0.84 -11.81 -22.34
CA MET A 134 2.26 -12.14 -22.31
C MET A 134 3.08 -11.12 -21.51
N LEU A 135 2.87 -9.83 -21.74
CA LEU A 135 3.54 -8.76 -20.98
C LEU A 135 3.22 -8.84 -19.49
N LYS A 136 1.97 -9.12 -19.12
CA LYS A 136 1.54 -9.35 -17.76
C LYS A 136 2.32 -10.49 -17.10
N GLN A 137 2.37 -11.66 -17.75
CA GLN A 137 3.09 -12.82 -17.22
C GLN A 137 4.58 -12.55 -17.00
N VAL A 138 5.23 -11.80 -17.90
CA VAL A 138 6.65 -11.43 -17.76
C VAL A 138 6.84 -10.48 -16.57
N SER A 139 5.99 -9.46 -16.45
CA SER A 139 6.11 -8.48 -15.37
C SER A 139 5.77 -9.06 -13.99
N GLU A 140 4.83 -10.02 -13.90
CA GLU A 140 4.54 -10.76 -12.67
C GLU A 140 5.75 -11.58 -12.20
N LYS A 141 6.47 -12.24 -13.12
CA LYS A 141 7.71 -12.94 -12.78
C LYS A 141 8.78 -12.02 -12.20
N LEU A 142 8.91 -10.79 -12.73
CA LEU A 142 9.84 -9.78 -12.20
C LEU A 142 9.46 -9.30 -10.79
N LEU A 143 8.18 -9.40 -10.40
CA LEU A 143 7.70 -9.02 -9.07
C LEU A 143 7.87 -10.12 -8.03
N ASN A 144 7.73 -11.39 -8.42
CA ASN A 144 7.71 -12.54 -7.52
C ASN A 144 9.07 -12.85 -6.86
N ASP A 145 10.18 -12.40 -7.44
CA ASP A 145 11.53 -12.70 -6.96
C ASP A 145 12.03 -11.76 -5.85
N LYS A 146 11.18 -10.90 -5.27
CA LYS A 146 11.62 -9.87 -4.33
C LYS A 146 11.05 -10.08 -2.94
N SER A 147 11.91 -10.04 -1.91
CA SER A 147 11.53 -10.04 -0.50
C SER A 147 10.72 -8.79 -0.16
N LEU A 148 9.67 -8.95 0.68
CA LEU A 148 8.79 -7.84 1.08
C LEU A 148 9.39 -7.00 2.20
N TYR A 149 10.24 -7.60 3.05
CA TYR A 149 10.83 -6.96 4.22
C TYR A 149 12.33 -7.22 4.30
N LYS A 150 13.07 -6.24 4.83
CA LYS A 150 14.53 -6.33 5.01
C LYS A 150 14.96 -5.72 6.34
N CYS A 151 15.85 -6.39 7.04
CA CYS A 151 16.46 -5.87 8.26
C CYS A 151 17.47 -4.76 7.90
N ARG A 152 17.22 -3.52 8.38
CA ARG A 152 18.11 -2.37 8.15
C ARG A 152 19.48 -2.52 8.80
N ARG A 153 19.63 -3.46 9.76
CA ARG A 153 20.89 -3.66 10.47
C ARG A 153 21.78 -4.74 9.83
N CYS A 154 21.24 -5.93 9.54
CA CYS A 154 22.04 -7.07 9.08
C CYS A 154 21.72 -7.53 7.65
N GLY A 155 20.75 -6.88 6.97
CA GLY A 155 20.38 -7.22 5.60
C GLY A 155 19.50 -8.48 5.46
N PHE A 156 19.11 -9.14 6.57
CA PHE A 156 18.22 -10.31 6.51
C PHE A 156 16.91 -9.97 5.79
N GLU A 157 16.53 -10.77 4.82
CA GLU A 157 15.32 -10.59 4.02
C GLU A 157 14.28 -11.65 4.34
N THR A 158 12.99 -11.26 4.31
CA THR A 158 11.87 -12.15 4.65
C THR A 158 10.60 -11.72 3.92
N PRO A 159 9.72 -12.66 3.54
CA PRO A 159 8.41 -12.33 2.98
C PRO A 159 7.40 -11.91 4.05
N LEU A 160 7.67 -12.17 5.35
CA LEU A 160 6.75 -11.91 6.45
C LEU A 160 7.28 -10.82 7.37
N MET A 161 6.37 -9.94 7.83
CA MET A 161 6.70 -8.93 8.83
C MET A 161 7.06 -9.60 10.17
N GLN A 162 8.20 -9.21 10.73
CA GLN A 162 8.68 -9.69 12.03
C GLN A 162 9.24 -8.52 12.83
N TRP A 163 8.72 -8.30 14.03
CA TRP A 163 9.20 -7.22 14.90
C TRP A 163 10.60 -7.45 15.45
N ARG A 164 11.02 -8.71 15.59
CA ARG A 164 12.37 -9.10 16.01
C ARG A 164 13.07 -9.82 14.87
N CYS A 165 14.21 -9.31 14.44
CA CYS A 165 15.00 -9.96 13.41
C CYS A 165 15.49 -11.33 13.86
N PRO A 166 15.22 -12.44 13.12
CA PRO A 166 15.67 -13.78 13.51
C PRO A 166 17.19 -13.94 13.39
N SER A 167 17.85 -13.14 12.55
CA SER A 167 19.30 -13.16 12.36
C SER A 167 20.03 -12.38 13.46
N CYS A 168 19.87 -11.07 13.52
CA CYS A 168 20.62 -10.22 14.48
C CYS A 168 19.91 -9.99 15.83
N LYS A 169 18.71 -10.57 16.03
CA LYS A 169 17.92 -10.55 17.27
C LYS A 169 17.47 -9.14 17.73
N ARG A 170 17.67 -8.11 16.92
CA ARG A 170 17.25 -6.74 17.23
C ARG A 170 15.76 -6.55 16.94
N TRP A 171 15.12 -5.70 17.77
CA TRP A 171 13.72 -5.29 17.63
C TRP A 171 13.57 -4.08 16.70
N GLY A 172 12.46 -4.01 15.97
CA GLY A 172 12.09 -2.85 15.14
C GLY A 172 13.02 -2.58 13.95
N THR A 173 13.90 -3.53 13.59
CA THR A 173 14.89 -3.35 12.52
C THR A 173 14.48 -3.92 11.17
N ILE A 174 13.44 -4.75 11.13
CA ILE A 174 12.87 -5.24 9.88
C ILE A 174 11.85 -4.21 9.39
N LYS A 175 12.04 -3.73 8.18
CA LYS A 175 11.22 -2.71 7.53
C LYS A 175 10.67 -3.24 6.21
N PRO A 176 9.50 -2.76 5.78
CA PRO A 176 9.06 -2.97 4.41
C PRO A 176 10.12 -2.49 3.43
N VAL A 177 10.35 -3.26 2.38
CA VAL A 177 11.22 -2.82 1.28
C VAL A 177 10.38 -1.93 0.39
N VAL A 178 10.63 -0.62 0.43
CA VAL A 178 10.06 0.32 -0.56
C VAL A 178 10.64 -0.08 -1.91
N LYS A 179 9.83 -0.71 -2.73
CA LYS A 179 10.25 -1.17 -4.06
C LYS A 179 10.20 0.03 -5.01
N GLU A 180 11.28 0.77 -5.07
CA GLU A 180 11.59 1.59 -6.22
C GLU A 180 12.04 0.67 -7.36
N ALA A 181 11.46 0.84 -8.53
CA ALA A 181 11.63 0.21 -9.83
C ALA A 181 10.65 -0.89 -10.18
#